data_030aeb8f5bc9b3568f5aa29041ebd41e
#
_entry.id   030aeb8f5bc9b3568f5aa29041ebd41e
#
_cell.length_a   1.000
_cell.length_b   1.000
_cell.length_c   1.000
_cell.angle_alpha   90.00
_cell.angle_beta   90.00
_cell.angle_gamma   90.00
#
_symmetry.space_group_name_H-M   'P 1'
#
loop_
_entity.id
_entity.type
_entity.pdbx_description
1 polymer ?
#
loop_
_entity_poly.entity_id
_entity_poly.type
_entity_poly.pdbx_seq_one_letter_code
_entity_poly.pdbx_strand_id
1 'polypeptide(L)'
;MVFRNKYTGKINWIPLLGTIAGGLFLIVLLTVILSEVFRGDPVQSTATSSGSGSMIAQPITDISYSEASDGSMVIDNYPEYAKDEKKLTENNIYSKYAVLLDVKNNQILADRNCEQKMYPASMTKLMSLLVAVENIKDFNDTYTITYELIAPLIEQEAARAGFESGETVSITDLLYGMALPSGADATMAIVDYVSGNEETFVALMNQKAKALGMNHTHFTNAVGLHDENHYSTALDIAILMKAVMENPTCRQILGSVEYRTTSTQQHPNGMILLSTMYKRMYGNEVKNMTIIGGKTGFTDQAMQCLASYATAVDGNEYVVVTAYAPTEMNPVFDSFAMYGLVNGGYEMPTHLEKTTYPPTEATTTDSSDDSDSTETASDAETELDSSSEDDLYGNGDTEITDPEESSSELYE
;
A
#
# COMPACT_ATOMS: atom_id res chain seq x y z
N MET A 1 23.03 -20.30 13.39
CA MET A 1 22.55 -19.00 13.91
C MET A 1 21.82 -19.26 15.20
N VAL A 2 22.16 -18.57 16.28
CA VAL A 2 21.56 -18.82 17.60
C VAL A 2 20.55 -17.69 17.88
N PHE A 3 19.28 -18.00 17.98
CA PHE A 3 18.26 -17.04 18.36
C PHE A 3 17.86 -17.24 19.82
N ARG A 4 17.91 -16.17 20.61
CA ARG A 4 17.46 -16.14 21.99
C ARG A 4 16.08 -15.50 22.03
N ASN A 5 15.08 -16.24 22.47
CA ASN A 5 13.73 -15.69 22.68
C ASN A 5 13.75 -14.70 23.86
N LYS A 6 13.42 -13.44 23.59
CA LYS A 6 13.52 -12.32 24.54
C LYS A 6 12.54 -12.42 25.73
N TYR A 7 11.52 -13.26 25.63
CA TYR A 7 10.45 -13.38 26.63
C TYR A 7 10.51 -14.65 27.49
N THR A 8 11.17 -15.72 27.01
CA THR A 8 11.22 -16.99 27.76
C THR A 8 12.64 -17.41 28.17
N GLY A 9 13.67 -16.75 27.71
CA GLY A 9 15.07 -17.05 28.04
C GLY A 9 15.60 -18.40 27.55
N LYS A 10 14.81 -19.21 26.83
CA LYS A 10 15.22 -20.53 26.36
C LYS A 10 15.99 -20.45 25.04
N ILE A 11 17.06 -21.23 24.95
CA ILE A 11 17.93 -21.38 23.77
C ILE A 11 17.54 -22.70 23.10
N ASN A 12 17.06 -22.65 21.85
CA ASN A 12 16.79 -23.85 21.07
C ASN A 12 17.97 -24.11 20.14
N TRP A 13 18.57 -25.29 20.26
CA TRP A 13 19.60 -25.80 19.36
C TRP A 13 18.93 -26.65 18.28
N ILE A 14 19.12 -26.30 17.01
CA ILE A 14 18.75 -27.16 15.88
C ILE A 14 20.01 -27.94 15.50
N PRO A 15 20.00 -29.27 15.47
CA PRO A 15 21.18 -30.04 15.08
C PRO A 15 21.46 -29.94 13.58
N LEU A 16 22.68 -29.50 13.25
CA LEU A 16 23.18 -29.20 11.90
C LEU A 16 23.65 -30.47 11.14
N LEU A 17 23.10 -31.64 11.38
CA LEU A 17 23.59 -32.91 10.80
C LEU A 17 22.69 -33.58 9.77
N GLY A 18 21.60 -32.92 9.31
CA GLY A 18 20.68 -33.48 8.31
C GLY A 18 20.79 -32.92 6.88
N THR A 19 21.56 -31.85 6.65
CA THR A 19 21.44 -31.07 5.39
C THR A 19 22.45 -31.40 4.31
N ILE A 20 23.49 -32.21 4.56
CA ILE A 20 24.53 -32.51 3.54
C ILE A 20 24.15 -33.68 2.63
N ALA A 21 23.38 -34.66 3.14
CA ALA A 21 22.97 -35.82 2.33
C ALA A 21 21.78 -35.52 1.37
N GLY A 22 20.89 -34.55 1.75
CA GLY A 22 19.75 -34.15 0.93
C GLY A 22 20.14 -33.30 -0.29
N GLY A 23 21.17 -32.47 -0.16
CA GLY A 23 21.62 -31.56 -1.22
C GLY A 23 22.22 -32.28 -2.44
N LEU A 24 22.95 -33.33 -2.21
CA LEU A 24 23.58 -34.15 -3.31
C LEU A 24 22.55 -34.94 -4.10
N PHE A 25 21.47 -35.40 -3.46
CA PHE A 25 20.41 -36.16 -4.15
C PHE A 25 19.54 -35.25 -5.05
N LEU A 26 19.32 -34.00 -4.62
CA LEU A 26 18.56 -33.01 -5.41
C LEU A 26 19.34 -32.53 -6.65
N ILE A 27 20.66 -32.39 -6.57
CA ILE A 27 21.50 -31.98 -7.71
C ILE A 27 21.54 -33.09 -8.78
N VAL A 28 21.61 -34.37 -8.38
CA VAL A 28 21.61 -35.52 -9.34
C VAL A 28 20.22 -35.64 -9.98
N LEU A 29 19.13 -35.42 -9.27
CA LEU A 29 17.79 -35.48 -9.84
C LEU A 29 17.54 -34.35 -10.85
N LEU A 30 18.04 -33.13 -10.57
CA LEU A 30 17.92 -31.98 -11.49
C LEU A 30 18.72 -32.18 -12.80
N THR A 31 19.89 -32.79 -12.74
CA THR A 31 20.70 -33.05 -13.94
C THR A 31 20.10 -34.11 -14.84
N VAL A 32 19.39 -35.11 -14.30
CA VAL A 32 18.67 -36.10 -15.08
C VAL A 32 17.42 -35.52 -15.76
N ILE A 33 16.68 -34.68 -15.08
CA ILE A 33 15.49 -34.02 -15.65
C ILE A 33 15.88 -33.03 -16.76
N LEU A 34 16.97 -32.27 -16.60
CA LEU A 34 17.45 -31.35 -17.63
C LEU A 34 17.98 -32.05 -18.89
N SER A 35 18.45 -33.29 -18.77
CA SER A 35 18.94 -34.06 -19.96
C SER A 35 17.82 -34.62 -20.83
N GLU A 36 16.59 -34.77 -20.32
CA GLU A 36 15.42 -35.22 -21.08
C GLU A 36 14.66 -34.08 -21.78
N VAL A 37 14.76 -32.86 -21.28
CA VAL A 37 14.06 -31.67 -21.84
C VAL A 37 14.76 -31.14 -23.11
N PHE A 38 16.05 -31.47 -23.33
CA PHE A 38 16.82 -30.96 -24.48
C PHE A 38 16.97 -31.96 -25.65
N ARG A 39 16.15 -33.03 -25.71
CA ARG A 39 16.05 -33.93 -26.89
C ARG A 39 14.77 -33.58 -27.68
N GLY A 40 14.80 -32.49 -28.42
CA GLY A 40 13.79 -32.15 -29.41
C GLY A 40 14.41 -32.01 -30.79
N ASP A 41 13.88 -32.73 -31.76
CA ASP A 41 14.29 -32.77 -33.17
C ASP A 41 14.09 -31.38 -33.87
N PRO A 42 14.89 -31.08 -34.94
CA PRO A 42 14.84 -29.80 -35.59
C PRO A 42 13.61 -29.64 -36.50
N VAL A 43 12.76 -28.68 -36.21
CA VAL A 43 11.66 -28.28 -37.10
C VAL A 43 12.16 -27.27 -38.10
N GLN A 44 11.94 -27.57 -39.38
CA GLN A 44 12.27 -26.74 -40.54
C GLN A 44 11.55 -25.42 -40.54
N SER A 45 12.31 -24.35 -40.74
CA SER A 45 11.79 -22.98 -40.96
C SER A 45 11.29 -22.82 -42.40
N THR A 46 10.02 -22.43 -42.56
CA THR A 46 9.58 -21.78 -43.78
C THR A 46 9.32 -20.29 -43.46
N ALA A 47 10.18 -19.45 -44.00
CA ALA A 47 10.02 -17.99 -43.97
C ALA A 47 8.94 -17.57 -44.98
N THR A 48 7.98 -16.78 -44.50
CA THR A 48 7.22 -15.86 -45.36
C THR A 48 7.13 -14.48 -44.70
N SER A 49 7.38 -13.49 -45.53
CA SER A 49 7.67 -12.10 -45.28
C SER A 49 6.45 -11.27 -44.93
N SER A 50 6.77 -10.14 -44.24
CA SER A 50 6.18 -8.81 -44.29
C SER A 50 4.76 -8.56 -43.75
N GLY A 51 4.75 -7.75 -42.69
CA GLY A 51 3.57 -7.03 -42.23
C GLY A 51 3.93 -6.18 -41.01
N SER A 52 4.29 -4.91 -41.26
CA SER A 52 4.40 -3.89 -40.22
C SER A 52 2.98 -3.65 -39.64
N GLY A 53 2.69 -4.25 -38.53
CA GLY A 53 1.48 -4.04 -37.74
C GLY A 53 1.85 -3.45 -36.40
N SER A 54 1.46 -2.18 -36.19
CA SER A 54 1.38 -1.56 -34.87
C SER A 54 0.69 -2.52 -33.91
N MET A 55 1.40 -3.03 -32.90
CA MET A 55 0.79 -3.78 -31.81
C MET A 55 0.08 -2.78 -30.90
N ILE A 56 -1.20 -2.53 -31.21
CA ILE A 56 -2.16 -2.02 -30.25
C ILE A 56 -2.31 -3.14 -29.21
N ALA A 57 -2.08 -2.82 -27.94
CA ALA A 57 -2.32 -3.71 -26.82
C ALA A 57 -3.72 -4.32 -26.95
N GLN A 58 -3.81 -5.64 -26.93
CA GLN A 58 -5.09 -6.33 -26.98
C GLN A 58 -5.90 -5.92 -25.74
N PRO A 59 -7.16 -5.46 -25.90
CA PRO A 59 -8.02 -5.20 -24.76
C PRO A 59 -8.26 -6.51 -24.02
N ILE A 60 -8.26 -6.46 -22.68
CA ILE A 60 -8.65 -7.58 -21.81
C ILE A 60 -10.12 -7.90 -22.14
N THR A 61 -10.37 -9.03 -22.80
CA THR A 61 -11.67 -9.39 -23.39
C THR A 61 -12.49 -10.37 -22.55
N ASP A 62 -12.15 -10.61 -21.28
CA ASP A 62 -12.85 -11.64 -20.49
C ASP A 62 -13.65 -11.10 -19.30
N ILE A 63 -14.20 -9.86 -19.41
CA ILE A 63 -15.24 -9.41 -18.49
C ILE A 63 -16.58 -9.66 -19.17
N SER A 64 -17.31 -10.66 -18.71
CA SER A 64 -18.69 -10.88 -19.14
C SER A 64 -19.58 -9.81 -18.50
N TYR A 65 -20.26 -9.06 -19.34
CA TYR A 65 -21.30 -8.14 -18.92
C TYR A 65 -22.65 -8.78 -19.27
N SER A 66 -23.56 -8.83 -18.33
CA SER A 66 -24.99 -9.07 -18.61
C SER A 66 -25.73 -7.74 -18.58
N GLU A 67 -26.71 -7.59 -19.48
CA GLU A 67 -27.58 -6.43 -19.49
C GLU A 67 -28.74 -6.70 -18.51
N ALA A 68 -28.83 -5.87 -17.44
CA ALA A 68 -29.94 -5.94 -16.52
C ALA A 68 -31.25 -5.49 -17.22
N SER A 69 -32.38 -5.90 -16.68
CA SER A 69 -33.71 -5.58 -17.23
C SER A 69 -34.05 -4.08 -17.31
N ASP A 70 -33.23 -3.22 -16.68
CA ASP A 70 -33.33 -1.77 -16.70
C ASP A 70 -32.32 -1.11 -17.68
N GLY A 71 -31.59 -1.90 -18.47
CA GLY A 71 -30.58 -1.42 -19.41
C GLY A 71 -29.23 -1.08 -18.76
N SER A 72 -29.04 -1.36 -17.48
CA SER A 72 -27.74 -1.21 -16.83
C SER A 72 -26.84 -2.41 -17.16
N MET A 73 -25.53 -2.15 -17.34
CA MET A 73 -24.54 -3.21 -17.52
C MET A 73 -24.15 -3.76 -16.14
N VAL A 74 -24.50 -5.00 -15.89
CA VAL A 74 -24.11 -5.75 -14.68
C VAL A 74 -22.85 -6.53 -14.99
N ILE A 75 -21.84 -6.40 -14.12
CA ILE A 75 -20.64 -7.23 -14.18
C ILE A 75 -21.01 -8.58 -13.57
N ASP A 76 -20.91 -9.64 -14.35
CA ASP A 76 -21.32 -11.00 -13.95
C ASP A 76 -20.51 -11.57 -12.75
N ASN A 77 -19.57 -10.82 -12.17
CA ASN A 77 -18.68 -11.29 -11.11
C ASN A 77 -18.49 -10.27 -9.96
N TYR A 78 -19.52 -9.46 -9.65
CA TYR A 78 -19.47 -8.61 -8.46
C TYR A 78 -19.67 -9.47 -7.19
N PRO A 79 -18.94 -9.24 -6.09
CA PRO A 79 -19.09 -10.06 -4.88
C PRO A 79 -20.50 -9.99 -4.30
N GLU A 80 -21.04 -11.14 -3.90
CA GLU A 80 -22.34 -11.26 -3.26
C GLU A 80 -22.20 -11.48 -1.74
N TYR A 81 -23.20 -11.06 -0.97
CA TYR A 81 -23.23 -11.35 0.45
C TYR A 81 -23.52 -12.84 0.70
N ALA A 82 -22.71 -13.47 1.56
CA ALA A 82 -22.97 -14.83 2.02
C ALA A 82 -24.29 -14.86 2.84
N LYS A 83 -24.99 -16.02 2.85
CA LYS A 83 -26.25 -16.18 3.60
C LYS A 83 -26.11 -15.96 5.11
N ASP A 84 -24.94 -16.29 5.65
CA ASP A 84 -24.55 -16.17 7.05
C ASP A 84 -23.53 -15.06 7.28
N GLU A 85 -23.52 -14.07 6.39
CA GLU A 85 -22.66 -12.90 6.50
C GLU A 85 -22.81 -12.21 7.85
N LYS A 86 -21.68 -11.75 8.39
CA LYS A 86 -21.61 -11.11 9.70
C LYS A 86 -21.49 -9.60 9.58
N LYS A 87 -22.50 -8.86 10.03
CA LYS A 87 -22.41 -7.42 10.19
C LYS A 87 -21.58 -7.06 11.42
N LEU A 88 -20.46 -6.35 11.18
CA LEU A 88 -19.57 -5.90 12.22
C LEU A 88 -19.94 -4.49 12.70
N THR A 89 -19.61 -4.20 13.96
CA THR A 89 -19.88 -2.92 14.60
C THR A 89 -18.61 -2.35 15.23
N GLU A 90 -18.69 -1.14 15.80
CA GLU A 90 -17.60 -0.54 16.58
C GLU A 90 -17.24 -1.32 17.85
N ASN A 91 -18.04 -2.28 18.26
CA ASN A 91 -17.70 -3.17 19.36
C ASN A 91 -16.80 -4.34 18.93
N ASN A 92 -16.74 -4.63 17.64
CA ASN A 92 -15.99 -5.75 17.08
C ASN A 92 -14.63 -5.33 16.51
N ILE A 93 -14.59 -4.20 15.80
CA ILE A 93 -13.40 -3.68 15.12
C ILE A 93 -13.31 -2.16 15.25
N TYR A 94 -12.08 -1.65 15.25
CA TYR A 94 -11.79 -0.22 15.30
C TYR A 94 -12.08 0.48 13.97
N SER A 95 -11.77 -0.18 12.86
CA SER A 95 -11.95 0.37 11.51
C SER A 95 -13.41 0.68 11.21
N LYS A 96 -13.68 1.87 10.69
CA LYS A 96 -15.04 2.31 10.33
C LYS A 96 -15.56 1.59 9.09
N TYR A 97 -14.67 1.23 8.17
CA TYR A 97 -14.97 0.53 6.93
C TYR A 97 -14.18 -0.76 6.87
N ALA A 98 -14.85 -1.88 6.64
CA ALA A 98 -14.17 -3.17 6.54
C ALA A 98 -14.95 -4.19 5.74
N VAL A 99 -14.24 -5.13 5.11
CA VAL A 99 -14.80 -6.28 4.40
C VAL A 99 -13.89 -7.49 4.52
N LEU A 100 -14.48 -8.67 4.69
CA LEU A 100 -13.84 -9.98 4.52
C LEU A 100 -14.47 -10.66 3.30
N LEU A 101 -13.66 -10.89 2.26
CA LEU A 101 -14.06 -11.51 1.01
C LEU A 101 -13.47 -12.92 0.88
N ASP A 102 -14.30 -13.91 0.61
CA ASP A 102 -13.90 -15.23 0.13
C ASP A 102 -13.56 -15.12 -1.37
N VAL A 103 -12.30 -15.32 -1.72
CA VAL A 103 -11.80 -15.15 -3.08
C VAL A 103 -12.38 -16.19 -4.03
N LYS A 104 -12.46 -17.45 -3.59
CA LYS A 104 -12.91 -18.59 -4.41
C LYS A 104 -14.40 -18.53 -4.73
N ASN A 105 -15.21 -18.23 -3.72
CA ASN A 105 -16.66 -18.18 -3.85
C ASN A 105 -17.15 -16.79 -4.26
N ASN A 106 -16.27 -15.79 -4.27
CA ASN A 106 -16.58 -14.38 -4.52
C ASN A 106 -17.69 -13.85 -3.60
N GLN A 107 -17.61 -14.19 -2.30
CA GLN A 107 -18.64 -13.88 -1.31
C GLN A 107 -18.11 -13.00 -0.19
N ILE A 108 -18.90 -12.02 0.21
CA ILE A 108 -18.69 -11.18 1.38
C ILE A 108 -19.13 -11.98 2.61
N LEU A 109 -18.16 -12.34 3.48
CA LEU A 109 -18.40 -13.14 4.67
C LEU A 109 -18.64 -12.29 5.92
N ALA A 110 -18.05 -11.11 5.97
CA ALA A 110 -18.26 -10.13 7.03
C ALA A 110 -18.00 -8.72 6.50
N ASP A 111 -18.74 -7.74 6.99
CA ASP A 111 -18.50 -6.34 6.63
C ASP A 111 -18.88 -5.35 7.74
N ARG A 112 -18.32 -4.15 7.63
CA ARG A 112 -18.75 -2.92 8.30
C ARG A 112 -18.69 -1.79 7.30
N ASN A 113 -19.85 -1.27 6.87
CA ASN A 113 -19.95 -0.14 5.93
C ASN A 113 -19.10 -0.32 4.66
N CYS A 114 -18.97 -1.55 4.13
CA CYS A 114 -17.99 -1.87 3.09
C CYS A 114 -18.22 -1.16 1.75
N GLU A 115 -19.45 -0.71 1.46
CA GLU A 115 -19.82 0.02 0.25
C GLU A 115 -19.86 1.55 0.45
N GLN A 116 -19.59 2.05 1.66
CA GLN A 116 -19.55 3.49 1.90
C GLN A 116 -18.27 4.11 1.36
N LYS A 117 -18.40 5.35 0.85
CA LYS A 117 -17.28 6.16 0.37
C LYS A 117 -16.24 6.33 1.46
N MET A 118 -14.98 6.07 1.13
CA MET A 118 -13.80 6.30 1.94
C MET A 118 -12.65 6.83 1.09
N TYR A 119 -11.61 7.36 1.75
CA TYR A 119 -10.36 7.74 1.10
C TYR A 119 -9.37 6.57 1.21
N PRO A 120 -8.83 6.06 0.06
CA PRO A 120 -7.99 4.87 0.06
C PRO A 120 -6.56 5.13 0.53
N ALA A 121 -6.10 6.38 0.58
CA ALA A 121 -4.70 6.72 0.81
C ALA A 121 -3.76 5.88 -0.07
N SER A 122 -2.60 5.44 0.44
CA SER A 122 -1.65 4.63 -0.31
C SER A 122 -2.11 3.22 -0.71
N MET A 123 -3.34 2.78 -0.34
CA MET A 123 -3.92 1.59 -0.97
C MET A 123 -4.17 1.81 -2.47
N THR A 124 -4.25 3.06 -2.93
CA THR A 124 -4.22 3.48 -4.34
C THR A 124 -3.08 2.84 -5.12
N LYS A 125 -1.90 2.65 -4.48
CA LYS A 125 -0.73 2.04 -5.14
C LYS A 125 -0.93 0.57 -5.54
N LEU A 126 -1.99 -0.09 -5.05
CA LEU A 126 -2.41 -1.39 -5.59
C LEU A 126 -2.84 -1.26 -7.06
N MET A 127 -3.64 -0.22 -7.37
CA MET A 127 -4.04 0.08 -8.74
C MET A 127 -2.85 0.54 -9.59
N SER A 128 -2.01 1.40 -9.05
CA SER A 128 -0.80 1.86 -9.74
C SER A 128 0.14 0.71 -10.08
N LEU A 129 0.33 -0.24 -9.16
CA LEU A 129 1.14 -1.43 -9.38
C LEU A 129 0.54 -2.32 -10.48
N LEU A 130 -0.77 -2.58 -10.42
CA LEU A 130 -1.44 -3.43 -11.42
C LEU A 130 -1.35 -2.83 -12.82
N VAL A 131 -1.70 -1.54 -12.96
CA VAL A 131 -1.64 -0.82 -14.24
C VAL A 131 -0.19 -0.77 -14.75
N ALA A 132 0.78 -0.52 -13.88
CA ALA A 132 2.19 -0.51 -14.26
C ALA A 132 2.64 -1.87 -14.81
N VAL A 133 2.41 -2.95 -14.05
CA VAL A 133 2.84 -4.31 -14.43
C VAL A 133 2.17 -4.76 -15.74
N GLU A 134 0.94 -4.38 -16.00
CA GLU A 134 0.23 -4.70 -17.25
C GLU A 134 0.74 -3.91 -18.47
N ASN A 135 1.40 -2.77 -18.27
CA ASN A 135 1.85 -1.90 -19.37
C ASN A 135 3.38 -1.85 -19.54
N ILE A 136 4.17 -2.30 -18.58
CA ILE A 136 5.63 -2.40 -18.68
C ILE A 136 6.00 -3.50 -19.66
N LYS A 137 6.87 -3.18 -20.63
CA LYS A 137 7.32 -4.11 -21.67
C LYS A 137 8.63 -4.84 -21.29
N ASP A 138 9.50 -4.15 -20.56
CA ASP A 138 10.78 -4.69 -20.11
C ASP A 138 11.03 -4.29 -18.64
N PHE A 139 10.98 -5.28 -17.75
CA PHE A 139 11.23 -5.09 -16.32
C PHE A 139 12.72 -4.86 -15.98
N ASN A 140 13.62 -5.14 -16.93
CA ASN A 140 15.05 -4.89 -16.76
C ASN A 140 15.48 -3.51 -17.30
N ASP A 141 14.57 -2.76 -17.91
CA ASP A 141 14.83 -1.39 -18.32
C ASP A 141 15.13 -0.49 -17.12
N THR A 142 15.63 0.70 -17.38
CA THR A 142 16.01 1.64 -16.34
C THR A 142 15.35 3.00 -16.55
N TYR A 143 15.17 3.73 -15.47
CA TYR A 143 14.66 5.10 -15.46
C TYR A 143 15.59 5.99 -14.64
N THR A 144 15.86 7.20 -15.10
CA THR A 144 16.65 8.19 -14.36
C THR A 144 15.71 9.14 -13.63
N ILE A 145 15.76 9.14 -12.32
CA ILE A 145 14.95 9.99 -11.45
C ILE A 145 15.31 11.45 -11.69
N THR A 146 14.33 12.32 -11.94
CA THR A 146 14.54 13.75 -12.13
C THR A 146 14.24 14.55 -10.85
N TYR A 147 14.81 15.76 -10.77
CA TYR A 147 14.52 16.67 -9.65
C TYR A 147 13.06 17.11 -9.69
N GLU A 148 12.53 17.38 -10.86
CA GLU A 148 11.15 17.83 -11.09
C GLU A 148 10.13 16.80 -10.60
N LEU A 149 10.50 15.52 -10.65
CA LEU A 149 9.66 14.43 -10.13
C LEU A 149 9.65 14.40 -8.60
N ILE A 150 10.80 14.63 -7.96
CA ILE A 150 10.94 14.48 -6.49
C ILE A 150 10.51 15.74 -5.74
N ALA A 151 10.80 16.93 -6.26
CA ALA A 151 10.60 18.18 -5.52
C ALA A 151 9.16 18.37 -5.02
N PRO A 152 8.10 18.16 -5.83
CA PRO A 152 6.73 18.27 -5.36
C PRO A 152 6.38 17.27 -4.24
N LEU A 153 6.98 16.07 -4.27
CA LEU A 153 6.74 15.02 -3.27
C LEU A 153 7.37 15.37 -1.92
N ILE A 154 8.49 16.10 -1.92
CA ILE A 154 9.12 16.62 -0.70
C ILE A 154 8.23 17.70 -0.07
N GLU A 155 7.73 18.64 -0.87
CA GLU A 155 6.84 19.72 -0.41
C GLU A 155 5.53 19.19 0.17
N GLN A 156 5.03 18.06 -0.36
CA GLN A 156 3.80 17.40 0.10
C GLN A 156 4.05 16.39 1.23
N GLU A 157 5.28 16.29 1.73
CA GLU A 157 5.69 15.31 2.76
C GLU A 157 5.28 13.86 2.41
N ALA A 158 5.23 13.53 1.13
CA ALA A 158 4.85 12.20 0.66
C ALA A 158 5.87 11.13 1.09
N ALA A 159 5.40 9.95 1.47
CA ALA A 159 6.28 8.82 1.77
C ALA A 159 7.12 8.46 0.53
N ARG A 160 8.43 8.31 0.69
CA ARG A 160 9.38 8.02 -0.39
C ARG A 160 10.17 6.76 -0.09
N ALA A 161 10.57 6.03 -1.13
CA ALA A 161 11.44 4.87 -1.04
C ALA A 161 12.89 5.26 -0.72
N GLY A 162 13.31 6.46 -1.18
CA GLY A 162 14.63 7.02 -0.93
C GLY A 162 15.48 7.14 -2.19
N PHE A 163 14.91 6.98 -3.38
CA PHE A 163 15.63 7.25 -4.64
C PHE A 163 15.95 8.73 -4.79
N GLU A 164 17.13 9.02 -5.34
CA GLU A 164 17.66 10.38 -5.43
C GLU A 164 17.59 10.95 -6.87
N SER A 165 17.58 12.28 -6.96
CA SER A 165 17.66 12.96 -8.27
C SER A 165 18.96 12.63 -8.99
N GLY A 166 18.88 12.32 -10.29
CA GLY A 166 20.01 11.86 -11.11
C GLY A 166 20.34 10.38 -10.95
N GLU A 167 19.64 9.65 -10.08
CA GLU A 167 19.83 8.21 -9.91
C GLU A 167 19.16 7.43 -11.04
N THR A 168 19.92 6.51 -11.65
CA THR A 168 19.39 5.57 -12.65
C THR A 168 19.08 4.24 -12.00
N VAL A 169 17.81 3.87 -12.00
CA VAL A 169 17.23 2.76 -11.22
C VAL A 169 16.53 1.79 -12.17
N SER A 170 16.60 0.47 -11.90
CA SER A 170 15.84 -0.51 -12.68
C SER A 170 14.33 -0.36 -12.45
N ILE A 171 13.55 -0.66 -13.49
CA ILE A 171 12.08 -0.68 -13.38
C ILE A 171 11.61 -1.65 -12.29
N THR A 172 12.27 -2.79 -12.15
CA THR A 172 12.00 -3.74 -11.07
C THR A 172 12.22 -3.11 -9.70
N ASP A 173 13.34 -2.41 -9.46
CA ASP A 173 13.61 -1.74 -8.19
C ASP A 173 12.54 -0.68 -7.86
N LEU A 174 12.09 0.06 -8.87
CA LEU A 174 11.02 1.05 -8.74
C LEU A 174 9.69 0.41 -8.36
N LEU A 175 9.31 -0.73 -8.94
CA LEU A 175 8.09 -1.46 -8.57
C LEU A 175 8.12 -1.92 -7.11
N TYR A 176 9.26 -2.43 -6.63
CA TYR A 176 9.43 -2.76 -5.22
C TYR A 176 9.44 -1.51 -4.33
N GLY A 177 10.03 -0.40 -4.79
CA GLY A 177 10.00 0.89 -4.10
C GLY A 177 8.59 1.47 -3.96
N MET A 178 7.74 1.33 -4.97
CA MET A 178 6.33 1.70 -4.93
C MET A 178 5.55 0.85 -3.91
N ALA A 179 5.74 -0.46 -3.94
CA ALA A 179 4.91 -1.41 -3.20
C ALA A 179 5.28 -1.51 -1.72
N LEU A 180 6.56 -1.75 -1.39
CA LEU A 180 6.99 -2.14 -0.05
C LEU A 180 7.05 -0.95 0.93
N PRO A 181 7.91 0.08 0.72
CA PRO A 181 7.94 1.25 1.58
C PRO A 181 6.85 2.28 1.23
N SER A 182 6.02 2.00 0.22
CA SER A 182 4.98 2.93 -0.24
C SER A 182 5.53 4.20 -0.91
N GLY A 183 6.70 4.10 -1.60
CA GLY A 183 7.43 5.24 -2.17
C GLY A 183 6.66 5.96 -3.26
N ALA A 184 6.39 7.26 -3.04
CA ALA A 184 5.80 8.14 -4.05
C ALA A 184 6.81 8.47 -5.16
N ASP A 185 8.09 8.60 -4.82
CA ASP A 185 9.20 8.77 -5.76
C ASP A 185 9.25 7.63 -6.80
N ALA A 186 9.26 6.40 -6.32
CA ALA A 186 9.20 5.22 -7.17
C ALA A 186 7.90 5.14 -7.99
N THR A 187 6.76 5.51 -7.38
CA THR A 187 5.47 5.51 -8.07
C THR A 187 5.46 6.50 -9.22
N MET A 188 5.90 7.75 -8.99
CA MET A 188 5.90 8.77 -10.03
C MET A 188 6.92 8.48 -11.14
N ALA A 189 8.05 7.85 -10.83
CA ALA A 189 9.01 7.37 -11.83
C ALA A 189 8.37 6.30 -12.75
N ILE A 190 7.62 5.36 -12.19
CA ILE A 190 6.87 4.35 -12.96
C ILE A 190 5.76 5.02 -13.80
N VAL A 191 5.05 5.99 -13.23
CA VAL A 191 4.01 6.77 -13.94
C VAL A 191 4.58 7.44 -15.17
N ASP A 192 5.70 8.16 -15.03
CA ASP A 192 6.37 8.82 -16.14
C ASP A 192 6.91 7.82 -17.18
N TYR A 193 7.54 6.73 -16.73
CA TYR A 193 8.03 5.66 -17.60
C TYR A 193 6.92 5.01 -18.45
N VAL A 194 5.76 4.74 -17.85
CA VAL A 194 4.65 4.01 -18.51
C VAL A 194 3.84 4.91 -19.43
N SER A 195 3.57 6.15 -19.04
CA SER A 195 2.59 7.01 -19.69
C SER A 195 3.09 8.43 -20.04
N GLY A 196 4.28 8.80 -19.58
CA GLY A 196 4.87 10.13 -19.79
C GLY A 196 4.27 11.25 -18.93
N ASN A 197 3.16 11.02 -18.25
CA ASN A 197 2.54 11.96 -17.31
C ASN A 197 1.48 11.28 -16.42
N GLU A 198 1.16 11.92 -15.29
CA GLU A 198 0.21 11.37 -14.32
C GLU A 198 -1.24 11.38 -14.82
N GLU A 199 -1.66 12.38 -15.58
CA GLU A 199 -3.04 12.47 -16.11
C GLU A 199 -3.38 11.26 -16.98
N THR A 200 -2.48 10.88 -17.90
CA THR A 200 -2.65 9.70 -18.75
C THR A 200 -2.67 8.41 -17.92
N PHE A 201 -1.79 8.31 -16.92
CA PHE A 201 -1.74 7.14 -16.04
C PHE A 201 -3.01 6.99 -15.20
N VAL A 202 -3.52 8.08 -14.63
CA VAL A 202 -4.77 8.12 -13.86
C VAL A 202 -5.97 7.74 -14.74
N ALA A 203 -5.98 8.14 -16.01
CA ALA A 203 -6.99 7.68 -16.95
C ALA A 203 -6.97 6.15 -17.12
N LEU A 204 -5.79 5.53 -17.21
CA LEU A 204 -5.63 4.06 -17.22
C LEU A 204 -6.10 3.42 -15.91
N MET A 205 -5.79 4.02 -14.76
CA MET A 205 -6.27 3.55 -13.46
C MET A 205 -7.80 3.53 -13.38
N ASN A 206 -8.47 4.61 -13.80
CA ASN A 206 -9.92 4.70 -13.79
C ASN A 206 -10.57 3.76 -14.83
N GLN A 207 -9.94 3.58 -15.98
CA GLN A 207 -10.37 2.57 -16.96
C GLN A 207 -10.27 1.16 -16.37
N LYS A 208 -9.18 0.84 -15.66
CA LYS A 208 -8.99 -0.45 -15.00
C LYS A 208 -9.98 -0.65 -13.86
N ALA A 209 -10.24 0.39 -13.05
CA ALA A 209 -11.24 0.34 -11.99
C ALA A 209 -12.62 -0.03 -12.55
N LYS A 210 -13.04 0.64 -13.63
CA LYS A 210 -14.28 0.31 -14.34
C LYS A 210 -14.29 -1.12 -14.85
N ALA A 211 -13.17 -1.58 -15.45
CA ALA A 211 -13.03 -2.93 -15.96
C ALA A 211 -13.10 -4.01 -14.86
N LEU A 212 -12.66 -3.71 -13.64
CA LEU A 212 -12.77 -4.59 -12.47
C LEU A 212 -14.14 -4.51 -11.75
N GLY A 213 -15.03 -3.62 -12.16
CA GLY A 213 -16.30 -3.41 -11.49
C GLY A 213 -16.24 -2.59 -10.21
N MET A 214 -15.19 -1.81 -10.03
CA MET A 214 -15.05 -0.89 -8.90
C MET A 214 -15.93 0.35 -9.12
N ASN A 215 -17.25 0.18 -9.02
CA ASN A 215 -18.24 1.18 -9.45
C ASN A 215 -18.31 2.41 -8.54
N HIS A 216 -17.73 2.33 -7.34
CA HIS A 216 -17.72 3.41 -6.35
C HIS A 216 -16.29 3.95 -6.13
N THR A 217 -15.43 3.85 -7.16
CA THR A 217 -14.04 4.28 -7.10
C THR A 217 -13.73 5.32 -8.16
N HIS A 218 -12.99 6.34 -7.77
CA HIS A 218 -12.42 7.33 -8.67
C HIS A 218 -11.04 7.74 -8.17
N PHE A 219 -10.04 7.66 -9.05
CA PHE A 219 -8.67 8.05 -8.78
C PHE A 219 -8.39 9.42 -9.43
N THR A 220 -7.69 10.30 -8.70
CA THR A 220 -7.22 11.61 -9.21
C THR A 220 -5.70 11.69 -9.26
N ASN A 221 -4.99 10.78 -8.58
CA ASN A 221 -3.54 10.68 -8.59
C ASN A 221 -3.09 9.21 -8.41
N ALA A 222 -1.82 8.95 -8.69
CA ALA A 222 -1.27 7.59 -8.66
C ALA A 222 -0.71 7.18 -7.29
N VAL A 223 -0.53 8.11 -6.36
CA VAL A 223 0.15 7.87 -5.07
C VAL A 223 -0.80 7.76 -3.88
N GLY A 224 -2.04 8.22 -4.02
CA GLY A 224 -3.06 8.21 -2.96
C GLY A 224 -2.95 9.38 -2.00
N LEU A 225 -2.42 10.52 -2.46
CA LEU A 225 -2.54 11.79 -1.76
C LEU A 225 -4.00 12.23 -1.71
N HIS A 226 -4.35 12.96 -0.67
CA HIS A 226 -5.74 13.35 -0.45
C HIS A 226 -6.25 14.31 -1.52
N ASP A 227 -7.43 14.00 -2.04
CA ASP A 227 -8.29 14.84 -2.86
C ASP A 227 -9.74 14.38 -2.61
N GLU A 228 -10.69 15.28 -2.54
CA GLU A 228 -12.09 14.95 -2.26
C GLU A 228 -12.73 14.05 -3.33
N ASN A 229 -12.19 14.11 -4.56
CA ASN A 229 -12.59 13.29 -5.69
C ASN A 229 -11.77 12.00 -5.81
N HIS A 230 -10.77 11.78 -4.93
CA HIS A 230 -9.98 10.56 -4.86
C HIS A 230 -10.57 9.64 -3.80
N TYR A 231 -11.47 8.77 -4.20
CA TYR A 231 -12.23 7.94 -3.26
C TYR A 231 -12.41 6.51 -3.77
N SER A 232 -12.77 5.63 -2.83
CA SER A 232 -13.12 4.23 -3.09
C SER A 232 -14.09 3.73 -2.01
N THR A 233 -14.30 2.42 -1.96
CA THR A 233 -14.97 1.71 -0.87
C THR A 233 -14.10 0.56 -0.40
N ALA A 234 -14.35 0.01 0.78
CA ALA A 234 -13.62 -1.16 1.25
C ALA A 234 -13.85 -2.37 0.33
N LEU A 235 -15.05 -2.50 -0.23
CA LEU A 235 -15.39 -3.57 -1.17
C LEU A 235 -14.66 -3.41 -2.50
N ASP A 236 -14.62 -2.20 -3.08
CA ASP A 236 -13.88 -1.95 -4.33
C ASP A 236 -12.38 -2.21 -4.15
N ILE A 237 -11.80 -1.82 -3.01
CA ILE A 237 -10.39 -2.15 -2.70
C ILE A 237 -10.18 -3.66 -2.53
N ALA A 238 -11.16 -4.41 -2.02
CA ALA A 238 -11.06 -5.87 -1.93
C ALA A 238 -11.10 -6.53 -3.33
N ILE A 239 -11.95 -6.02 -4.23
CA ILE A 239 -11.97 -6.43 -5.65
C ILE A 239 -10.61 -6.16 -6.30
N LEU A 240 -10.05 -4.97 -6.08
CA LEU A 240 -8.72 -4.61 -6.56
C LEU A 240 -7.63 -5.52 -5.99
N MET A 241 -7.64 -5.77 -4.68
CA MET A 241 -6.64 -6.62 -4.03
C MET A 241 -6.67 -8.05 -4.58
N LYS A 242 -7.87 -8.61 -4.82
CA LYS A 242 -8.03 -9.90 -5.50
C LYS A 242 -7.36 -9.88 -6.88
N ALA A 243 -7.69 -8.91 -7.74
CA ALA A 243 -7.12 -8.79 -9.09
C ALA A 243 -5.59 -8.61 -9.08
N VAL A 244 -5.06 -7.81 -8.16
CA VAL A 244 -3.63 -7.60 -7.97
C VAL A 244 -2.93 -8.91 -7.59
N MET A 245 -3.52 -9.72 -6.69
CA MET A 245 -2.93 -10.98 -6.24
C MET A 245 -3.13 -12.13 -7.23
N GLU A 246 -4.02 -12.02 -8.18
CA GLU A 246 -4.13 -12.93 -9.35
C GLU A 246 -3.01 -12.70 -10.36
N ASN A 247 -2.42 -11.49 -10.41
CA ASN A 247 -1.27 -11.21 -11.24
C ASN A 247 0.03 -11.74 -10.58
N PRO A 248 0.77 -12.67 -11.21
CA PRO A 248 1.94 -13.31 -10.58
C PRO A 248 3.05 -12.33 -10.18
N THR A 249 3.31 -11.31 -11.00
CA THR A 249 4.33 -10.29 -10.73
C THR A 249 3.93 -9.42 -9.55
N CYS A 250 2.69 -8.94 -9.52
CA CYS A 250 2.17 -8.15 -8.39
C CYS A 250 2.17 -8.97 -7.09
N ARG A 251 1.75 -10.25 -7.16
CA ARG A 251 1.75 -11.19 -6.04
C ARG A 251 3.15 -11.38 -5.46
N GLN A 252 4.16 -11.56 -6.32
CA GLN A 252 5.56 -11.68 -5.92
C GLN A 252 6.05 -10.42 -5.21
N ILE A 253 5.77 -9.24 -5.77
CA ILE A 253 6.22 -7.96 -5.22
C ILE A 253 5.56 -7.70 -3.85
N LEU A 254 4.23 -7.78 -3.76
CA LEU A 254 3.48 -7.53 -2.51
C LEU A 254 3.71 -8.60 -1.44
N GLY A 255 4.08 -9.82 -1.83
CA GLY A 255 4.41 -10.92 -0.92
C GLY A 255 5.81 -10.82 -0.32
N SER A 256 6.64 -9.90 -0.77
CA SER A 256 8.02 -9.74 -0.27
C SER A 256 8.03 -8.97 1.05
N VAL A 257 8.70 -9.53 2.05
CA VAL A 257 8.91 -8.87 3.35
C VAL A 257 9.90 -7.73 3.21
N GLU A 258 10.97 -7.99 2.46
CA GLU A 258 12.02 -7.03 2.12
C GLU A 258 12.53 -7.29 0.70
N TYR A 259 13.13 -6.27 0.13
CA TYR A 259 13.81 -6.34 -1.15
C TYR A 259 15.07 -5.48 -1.12
N ARG A 260 16.17 -5.99 -1.68
CA ARG A 260 17.39 -5.20 -1.85
C ARG A 260 17.50 -4.75 -3.31
N THR A 261 17.57 -3.43 -3.50
CA THR A 261 17.75 -2.85 -4.84
C THR A 261 19.13 -3.18 -5.42
N THR A 262 19.25 -3.06 -6.72
CA THR A 262 20.54 -3.07 -7.40
C THR A 262 21.40 -1.87 -6.94
N SER A 263 22.73 -2.00 -7.09
CA SER A 263 23.67 -0.92 -6.76
C SER A 263 23.58 0.20 -7.79
N THR A 264 23.56 1.44 -7.32
CA THR A 264 23.63 2.66 -8.13
C THR A 264 24.82 3.52 -7.67
N GLN A 265 25.06 4.64 -8.34
CA GLN A 265 26.10 5.57 -7.90
C GLN A 265 25.74 6.19 -6.54
N GLN A 266 24.47 6.52 -6.32
CA GLN A 266 23.94 7.12 -5.10
C GLN A 266 23.86 6.08 -3.97
N HIS A 267 23.54 4.84 -4.30
CA HIS A 267 23.41 3.72 -3.36
C HIS A 267 24.34 2.56 -3.76
N PRO A 268 25.67 2.64 -3.51
CA PRO A 268 26.62 1.64 -3.98
C PRO A 268 26.40 0.21 -3.43
N ASN A 269 25.71 0.10 -2.29
CA ASN A 269 25.35 -1.20 -1.68
C ASN A 269 23.89 -1.59 -1.93
N GLY A 270 23.17 -0.84 -2.77
CA GLY A 270 21.73 -0.92 -2.88
C GLY A 270 21.01 -0.47 -1.60
N MET A 271 19.67 -0.31 -1.68
CA MET A 271 18.81 -0.01 -0.54
C MET A 271 18.07 -1.25 -0.09
N ILE A 272 17.72 -1.34 1.20
CA ILE A 272 16.78 -2.35 1.71
C ILE A 272 15.41 -1.70 1.81
N LEU A 273 14.51 -2.15 0.96
CA LEU A 273 13.11 -1.73 0.93
C LEU A 273 12.30 -2.70 1.79
N LEU A 274 11.64 -2.19 2.84
CA LEU A 274 10.86 -3.01 3.77
C LEU A 274 9.36 -2.82 3.53
N SER A 275 8.62 -3.92 3.55
CA SER A 275 7.15 -3.86 3.50
C SER A 275 6.59 -3.22 4.77
N THR A 276 5.86 -2.11 4.60
CA THR A 276 5.17 -1.42 5.70
C THR A 276 4.13 -2.32 6.38
N MET A 277 3.46 -3.19 5.62
CA MET A 277 2.52 -4.15 6.18
C MET A 277 3.22 -5.20 7.06
N TYR A 278 4.20 -5.90 6.52
CA TYR A 278 4.90 -6.95 7.28
C TYR A 278 5.65 -6.38 8.49
N LYS A 279 6.17 -5.14 8.40
CA LYS A 279 6.77 -4.44 9.53
C LYS A 279 5.76 -4.26 10.68
N ARG A 280 4.52 -3.87 10.38
CA ARG A 280 3.46 -3.72 11.39
C ARG A 280 2.98 -5.06 11.94
N MET A 281 2.95 -6.10 11.10
CA MET A 281 2.53 -7.44 11.51
C MET A 281 3.62 -8.23 12.25
N TYR A 282 4.88 -7.76 12.26
CA TYR A 282 6.01 -8.48 12.84
C TYR A 282 5.77 -8.84 14.31
N GLY A 283 5.93 -10.15 14.60
CA GLY A 283 5.70 -10.68 15.96
C GLY A 283 4.23 -10.95 16.29
N ASN A 284 3.31 -10.68 15.35
CA ASN A 284 1.90 -11.02 15.46
C ASN A 284 1.54 -12.00 14.34
N GLU A 285 0.84 -13.08 14.69
CA GLU A 285 0.47 -14.12 13.75
C GLU A 285 -1.00 -14.49 13.92
N VAL A 286 -1.67 -14.78 12.81
CA VAL A 286 -3.01 -15.37 12.81
C VAL A 286 -2.86 -16.88 12.67
N LYS A 287 -3.30 -17.62 13.67
CA LYS A 287 -3.22 -19.09 13.66
C LYS A 287 -4.00 -19.64 12.45
N ASN A 288 -3.45 -20.69 11.81
CA ASN A 288 -4.06 -21.37 10.66
C ASN A 288 -4.24 -20.47 9.41
N MET A 289 -3.53 -19.34 9.35
CA MET A 289 -3.60 -18.40 8.23
C MET A 289 -2.20 -17.92 7.89
N THR A 290 -1.88 -17.78 6.62
CA THR A 290 -0.64 -17.16 6.14
C THR A 290 -0.98 -15.90 5.37
N ILE A 291 -0.53 -14.75 5.86
CA ILE A 291 -0.64 -13.48 5.13
C ILE A 291 0.39 -13.49 4.00
N ILE A 292 -0.04 -13.34 2.77
CA ILE A 292 0.79 -13.49 1.57
C ILE A 292 0.98 -12.21 0.77
N GLY A 293 0.41 -11.11 1.20
CA GLY A 293 0.63 -9.80 0.61
C GLY A 293 -0.35 -8.75 1.12
N GLY A 294 -0.04 -7.49 0.86
CA GLY A 294 -0.93 -6.40 1.20
C GLY A 294 -0.31 -5.02 1.11
N LYS A 295 -1.12 -4.01 1.40
CA LYS A 295 -0.74 -2.61 1.31
C LYS A 295 -1.37 -1.79 2.42
N THR A 296 -0.56 -1.01 3.13
CA THR A 296 -1.00 -0.01 4.10
C THR A 296 -1.33 1.32 3.43
N GLY A 297 -2.16 2.12 4.08
CA GLY A 297 -2.45 3.49 3.68
C GLY A 297 -2.61 4.41 4.89
N PHE A 298 -2.22 5.67 4.73
CA PHE A 298 -2.45 6.73 5.70
C PHE A 298 -2.44 8.09 5.02
N THR A 299 -3.43 8.89 5.33
CA THR A 299 -3.48 10.36 5.28
C THR A 299 -4.33 10.80 6.46
N ASP A 300 -4.28 12.06 6.85
CA ASP A 300 -5.11 12.57 7.96
C ASP A 300 -6.60 12.33 7.70
N GLN A 301 -7.05 12.47 6.45
CA GLN A 301 -8.46 12.28 6.07
C GLN A 301 -8.85 10.80 5.94
N ALA A 302 -7.93 9.93 5.50
CA ALA A 302 -8.18 8.49 5.37
C ALA A 302 -7.97 7.75 6.68
N MET A 303 -7.23 8.33 7.62
CA MET A 303 -6.71 7.64 8.80
C MET A 303 -5.92 6.38 8.42
N GLN A 304 -5.79 5.41 9.32
CA GLN A 304 -5.03 4.20 9.04
C GLN A 304 -5.86 3.19 8.24
N CYS A 305 -5.26 2.65 7.19
CA CYS A 305 -5.88 1.69 6.27
C CYS A 305 -4.95 0.50 6.00
N LEU A 306 -5.55 -0.65 5.70
CA LEU A 306 -4.83 -1.86 5.32
C LEU A 306 -5.70 -2.70 4.38
N ALA A 307 -5.14 -3.12 3.25
CA ALA A 307 -5.64 -4.21 2.44
C ALA A 307 -4.67 -5.39 2.55
N SER A 308 -5.13 -6.58 2.88
CA SER A 308 -4.32 -7.77 3.04
C SER A 308 -4.95 -8.98 2.37
N TYR A 309 -4.11 -9.92 1.93
CA TYR A 309 -4.52 -11.17 1.30
C TYR A 309 -3.88 -12.33 2.07
N ALA A 310 -4.66 -13.35 2.34
CA ALA A 310 -4.22 -14.48 3.14
C ALA A 310 -4.69 -15.81 2.56
N THR A 311 -3.92 -16.87 2.82
CA THR A 311 -4.26 -18.26 2.52
C THR A 311 -4.44 -19.02 3.84
N ALA A 312 -5.57 -19.69 3.99
CA ALA A 312 -5.81 -20.60 5.11
C ALA A 312 -5.13 -21.96 4.90
N VAL A 313 -4.98 -22.74 5.97
CA VAL A 313 -4.33 -24.07 5.91
C VAL A 313 -5.05 -25.07 5.01
N ASP A 314 -6.33 -24.88 4.75
CA ASP A 314 -7.15 -25.68 3.81
C ASP A 314 -6.98 -25.24 2.34
N GLY A 315 -6.17 -24.21 2.08
CA GLY A 315 -5.89 -23.65 0.76
C GLY A 315 -6.92 -22.63 0.26
N ASN A 316 -7.95 -22.30 1.04
CA ASN A 316 -8.85 -21.21 0.70
C ASN A 316 -8.16 -19.85 0.89
N GLU A 317 -8.49 -18.91 0.03
CA GLU A 317 -7.88 -17.58 0.00
C GLU A 317 -8.91 -16.50 0.33
N TYR A 318 -8.46 -15.49 1.06
CA TYR A 318 -9.32 -14.43 1.58
C TYR A 318 -8.64 -13.06 1.43
N VAL A 319 -9.47 -12.05 1.19
CA VAL A 319 -9.07 -10.64 1.26
C VAL A 319 -9.73 -9.99 2.47
N VAL A 320 -8.96 -9.23 3.23
CA VAL A 320 -9.49 -8.32 4.24
C VAL A 320 -9.04 -6.90 3.92
N VAL A 321 -10.00 -5.99 3.91
CA VAL A 321 -9.74 -4.55 3.86
C VAL A 321 -10.30 -3.92 5.12
N THR A 322 -9.49 -3.09 5.78
CA THR A 322 -9.83 -2.32 6.97
C THR A 322 -9.39 -0.88 6.76
N ALA A 323 -10.26 0.09 7.03
CA ALA A 323 -9.97 1.49 6.75
C ALA A 323 -10.63 2.44 7.76
N TYR A 324 -10.05 3.65 7.85
CA TYR A 324 -10.45 4.69 8.80
C TYR A 324 -10.34 4.19 10.25
N ALA A 325 -9.17 3.69 10.61
CA ALA A 325 -8.85 3.23 11.95
C ALA A 325 -7.97 4.25 12.69
N PRO A 326 -8.16 4.41 14.03
CA PRO A 326 -7.54 5.51 14.78
C PRO A 326 -6.02 5.39 14.92
N THR A 327 -5.47 4.19 15.05
CA THR A 327 -4.04 3.98 15.29
C THR A 327 -3.42 3.06 14.25
N GLU A 328 -2.10 3.13 14.11
CA GLU A 328 -1.33 2.35 13.14
C GLU A 328 -1.56 0.83 13.24
N MET A 329 -1.78 0.31 14.45
CA MET A 329 -1.96 -1.11 14.71
C MET A 329 -3.41 -1.59 14.61
N ASN A 330 -4.39 -0.68 14.72
CA ASN A 330 -5.79 -1.09 14.68
C ASN A 330 -6.18 -1.82 13.38
N PRO A 331 -5.77 -1.39 12.16
CA PRO A 331 -6.10 -2.15 10.95
C PRO A 331 -5.53 -3.56 10.95
N VAL A 332 -4.37 -3.78 11.58
CA VAL A 332 -3.74 -5.11 11.70
C VAL A 332 -4.57 -6.01 12.61
N PHE A 333 -4.93 -5.52 13.81
CA PHE A 333 -5.74 -6.29 14.77
C PHE A 333 -7.13 -6.57 14.23
N ASP A 334 -7.75 -5.59 13.56
CA ASP A 334 -9.05 -5.77 12.90
C ASP A 334 -8.97 -6.84 11.80
N SER A 335 -7.90 -6.82 10.98
CA SER A 335 -7.68 -7.85 9.95
C SER A 335 -7.55 -9.23 10.56
N PHE A 336 -6.82 -9.37 11.67
CA PHE A 336 -6.67 -10.65 12.37
C PHE A 336 -7.99 -11.14 12.97
N ALA A 337 -8.78 -10.23 13.57
CA ALA A 337 -10.11 -10.55 14.06
C ALA A 337 -11.03 -11.05 12.94
N MET A 338 -10.99 -10.40 11.78
CA MET A 338 -11.79 -10.79 10.62
C MET A 338 -11.33 -12.14 10.03
N TYR A 339 -10.03 -12.39 9.89
CA TYR A 339 -9.51 -13.71 9.50
C TYR A 339 -9.89 -14.81 10.52
N GLY A 340 -9.99 -14.45 11.79
CA GLY A 340 -10.45 -15.36 12.86
C GLY A 340 -11.86 -15.92 12.63
N LEU A 341 -12.70 -15.22 11.88
CA LEU A 341 -14.07 -15.68 11.56
C LEU A 341 -14.09 -16.94 10.67
N VAL A 342 -13.05 -17.14 9.85
CA VAL A 342 -12.99 -18.25 8.89
C VAL A 342 -12.03 -19.37 9.30
N ASN A 343 -11.06 -19.09 10.19
CA ASN A 343 -10.05 -20.06 10.59
C ASN A 343 -10.15 -20.54 12.05
N GLY A 344 -11.01 -19.88 12.87
CA GLY A 344 -11.13 -20.15 14.30
C GLY A 344 -9.85 -19.88 15.12
N GLY A 345 -8.87 -19.19 14.53
CA GLY A 345 -7.55 -18.97 15.11
C GLY A 345 -7.40 -17.69 15.92
N TYR A 346 -8.36 -16.80 15.84
CA TYR A 346 -8.42 -15.52 16.54
C TYR A 346 -9.86 -15.26 16.95
N GLU A 347 -10.10 -14.91 18.23
CA GLU A 347 -11.43 -14.56 18.70
C GLU A 347 -11.71 -13.10 18.42
N MET A 348 -12.81 -12.83 17.72
CA MET A 348 -13.26 -11.47 17.49
C MET A 348 -13.71 -10.85 18.82
N PRO A 349 -13.24 -9.63 19.15
CA PRO A 349 -13.70 -8.92 20.33
C PRO A 349 -15.22 -8.73 20.33
N THR A 350 -15.84 -8.89 21.47
CA THR A 350 -17.28 -8.58 21.68
C THR A 350 -17.49 -7.13 22.08
N HIS A 351 -16.45 -6.50 22.61
CA HIS A 351 -16.44 -5.10 23.00
C HIS A 351 -15.02 -4.55 22.89
N LEU A 352 -14.86 -3.40 22.21
CA LEU A 352 -13.61 -2.66 22.13
C LEU A 352 -13.68 -1.44 23.06
N GLU A 353 -12.54 -1.08 23.65
CA GLU A 353 -12.42 0.21 24.32
C GLU A 353 -12.66 1.34 23.30
N LYS A 354 -13.49 2.31 23.70
CA LYS A 354 -13.81 3.46 22.84
C LYS A 354 -12.55 4.24 22.51
N THR A 355 -12.10 4.13 21.28
CA THR A 355 -11.11 5.05 20.71
C THR A 355 -11.85 6.29 20.20
N THR A 356 -11.48 7.45 20.72
CA THR A 356 -12.01 8.73 20.20
C THR A 356 -11.39 8.99 18.84
N TYR A 357 -12.22 8.97 17.79
CA TYR A 357 -11.82 9.53 16.51
C TYR A 357 -11.48 11.01 16.66
N PRO A 358 -10.55 11.58 15.86
CA PRO A 358 -10.38 13.03 15.82
C PRO A 358 -11.74 13.69 15.62
N PRO A 359 -12.02 14.84 16.27
CA PRO A 359 -13.29 15.52 16.10
C PRO A 359 -13.44 15.86 14.62
N THR A 360 -14.55 15.44 14.03
CA THR A 360 -14.97 15.95 12.73
C THR A 360 -15.12 17.45 12.91
N GLU A 361 -14.36 18.27 12.17
CA GLU A 361 -14.58 19.72 12.16
C GLU A 361 -16.05 19.96 11.87
N ALA A 362 -16.73 20.53 12.87
CA ALA A 362 -18.13 20.91 12.73
C ALA A 362 -18.20 21.95 11.60
N THR A 363 -18.83 21.59 10.51
CA THR A 363 -19.29 22.56 9.51
C THR A 363 -20.11 23.59 10.26
N THR A 364 -19.53 24.76 10.49
CA THR A 364 -20.26 25.95 10.92
C THR A 364 -21.20 26.33 9.79
N THR A 365 -22.42 25.85 9.86
CA THR A 365 -23.52 26.46 9.13
C THR A 365 -23.82 27.79 9.80
N ASP A 366 -23.35 28.86 9.17
CA ASP A 366 -23.75 30.22 9.43
C ASP A 366 -25.25 30.32 9.17
N SER A 367 -26.06 30.34 10.23
CA SER A 367 -27.43 30.76 10.19
C SER A 367 -27.56 32.03 11.05
N SER A 368 -27.42 33.15 10.32
CA SER A 368 -27.93 34.44 10.78
C SER A 368 -29.44 34.33 11.03
N ASP A 369 -29.86 34.56 12.29
CA ASP A 369 -31.19 35.10 12.58
C ASP A 369 -31.12 36.03 13.80
N ASP A 370 -31.47 37.29 13.52
CA ASP A 370 -31.73 38.38 14.42
C ASP A 370 -32.86 38.06 15.41
N SER A 371 -32.66 38.35 16.69
CA SER A 371 -33.69 39.03 17.49
C SER A 371 -33.18 39.37 18.91
N ASP A 372 -32.98 40.62 19.11
CA ASP A 372 -33.27 41.54 20.20
C ASP A 372 -33.94 40.98 21.49
N SER A 373 -33.30 41.21 22.66
CA SER A 373 -33.88 41.84 23.85
C SER A 373 -32.96 41.79 25.09
N THR A 374 -32.48 42.98 25.46
CA THR A 374 -32.40 43.66 26.76
C THR A 374 -32.19 42.93 28.10
N GLU A 375 -31.24 43.54 28.86
CA GLU A 375 -31.15 43.74 30.33
C GLU A 375 -30.82 42.52 31.21
N THR A 376 -29.91 42.59 32.17
CA THR A 376 -29.48 43.58 33.15
C THR A 376 -28.17 43.16 33.82
N ALA A 377 -27.46 44.16 34.32
CA ALA A 377 -26.20 44.12 35.05
C ALA A 377 -26.31 43.47 36.45
N SER A 378 -25.20 42.92 36.96
CA SER A 378 -24.76 43.21 38.33
C SER A 378 -23.28 42.80 38.54
N ASP A 379 -22.59 43.75 39.09
CA ASP A 379 -21.20 43.83 39.52
C ASP A 379 -20.80 42.77 40.56
N ALA A 380 -19.53 42.38 40.53
CA ALA A 380 -18.72 42.31 41.75
C ALA A 380 -17.23 42.16 41.39
N GLU A 381 -16.49 43.18 41.66
CA GLU A 381 -15.04 43.28 41.79
C GLU A 381 -14.51 42.39 42.92
N THR A 382 -13.24 41.96 42.79
CA THR A 382 -12.14 42.06 43.78
C THR A 382 -10.90 41.44 43.12
N GLU A 383 -9.97 42.19 42.74
CA GLU A 383 -8.70 42.76 43.26
C GLU A 383 -7.75 41.74 43.92
N LEU A 384 -6.50 41.90 43.43
CA LEU A 384 -5.15 41.83 44.06
C LEU A 384 -4.63 40.46 44.44
N ASP A 385 -3.37 40.13 44.22
CA ASP A 385 -2.11 40.85 44.49
C ASP A 385 -0.90 40.13 43.84
N SER A 386 -0.01 40.85 43.34
CA SER A 386 1.41 41.03 43.17
C SER A 386 2.38 40.05 43.83
N SER A 387 3.50 39.97 43.19
CA SER A 387 4.92 40.04 43.61
C SER A 387 5.72 38.86 43.02
N SER A 388 6.64 39.15 42.25
CA SER A 388 8.00 39.75 42.32
C SER A 388 9.08 38.71 42.18
N GLU A 389 9.96 39.04 41.29
CA GLU A 389 11.47 39.11 41.38
C GLU A 389 12.17 37.74 41.23
N ASP A 390 13.30 37.60 40.65
CA ASP A 390 14.30 38.44 39.96
C ASP A 390 15.37 37.53 39.36
N ASP A 391 16.00 38.04 38.30
CA ASP A 391 17.46 38.02 38.01
C ASP A 391 18.18 36.66 37.78
N LEU A 392 19.06 36.51 36.82
CA LEU A 392 20.25 37.24 36.46
C LEU A 392 21.04 36.55 35.29
N TYR A 393 21.52 37.37 34.35
CA TYR A 393 22.79 37.34 33.61
C TYR A 393 23.16 36.13 32.74
N GLY A 394 23.74 36.25 31.55
CA GLY A 394 24.59 37.29 31.03
C GLY A 394 24.98 37.07 29.57
N ASN A 395 25.26 38.16 28.96
CA ASN A 395 25.80 38.40 27.63
C ASN A 395 27.15 37.71 27.37
N GLY A 396 27.42 37.45 26.11
CA GLY A 396 28.77 37.15 25.62
C GLY A 396 28.82 37.29 24.10
N ASP A 397 28.88 38.53 23.62
CA ASP A 397 29.33 38.90 22.28
C ASP A 397 30.79 38.47 22.09
N THR A 398 31.13 37.92 20.93
CA THR A 398 32.43 38.13 20.29
C THR A 398 32.27 38.04 18.77
N GLU A 399 32.31 39.22 18.14
CA GLU A 399 32.81 39.45 16.77
C GLU A 399 34.19 38.86 16.61
N ILE A 400 34.55 38.46 15.41
CA ILE A 400 35.86 38.71 14.72
C ILE A 400 35.75 38.21 13.26
N THR A 401 35.58 39.16 12.33
CA THR A 401 36.37 39.54 11.14
C THR A 401 36.85 38.46 10.17
N ASP A 402 36.41 38.65 8.92
CA ASP A 402 37.09 38.30 7.67
C ASP A 402 38.54 38.77 7.63
N PRO A 403 39.41 38.14 6.83
CA PRO A 403 39.95 38.91 5.71
C PRO A 403 40.07 38.15 4.37
N GLU A 404 40.01 38.99 3.37
CA GLU A 404 40.19 38.90 1.94
C GLU A 404 41.45 38.21 1.43
N GLU A 405 41.31 37.78 0.15
CA GLU A 405 42.21 37.87 -1.01
C GLU A 405 43.60 37.22 -0.98
N SER A 406 43.86 36.40 -1.97
CA SER A 406 44.57 36.76 -3.19
C SER A 406 45.06 35.56 -4.03
N SER A 407 44.73 35.61 -5.29
CA SER A 407 45.58 35.43 -6.47
C SER A 407 46.39 34.15 -6.72
N SER A 408 46.05 33.53 -7.81
CA SER A 408 46.78 33.37 -9.08
C SER A 408 47.77 32.21 -9.25
N GLU A 409 47.62 31.65 -10.43
CA GLU A 409 48.61 31.04 -11.34
C GLU A 409 48.97 29.57 -11.18
N LEU A 410 48.59 28.79 -12.15
CA LEU A 410 49.24 28.36 -13.40
C LEU A 410 50.09 27.08 -13.33
N TYR A 411 49.91 26.26 -14.36
CA TYR A 411 50.72 25.12 -14.91
C TYR A 411 50.57 23.75 -14.20
N GLU A 412 50.28 22.69 -14.89
CA GLU A 412 50.40 22.12 -16.25
C GLU A 412 49.27 21.13 -16.50
#